data_6c04dc0387cf352055dda2f7534dd070
#
_entry.id   6c04dc0387cf352055dda2f7534dd070
#
_cell.length_a   1.000
_cell.length_b   1.000
_cell.length_c   1.000
_cell.angle_alpha   90.00
_cell.angle_beta   90.00
_cell.angle_gamma   90.00
#
_symmetry.space_group_name_H-M   'P 1'
#
loop_
_entity.id
_entity.type
_entity.pdbx_description
1 polymer ?
#
loop_
_entity_poly.entity_id
_entity_poly.type
_entity_poly.pdbx_seq_one_letter_code
_entity_poly.pdbx_strand_id
1 'polypeptide(L)'
;MARRTTQLLIFLMLVGVKLFAQNQKEQLSQLMNSYHRYNMFDGAVLVADHGKVIYKEAFGLANREWNIPNTTDTKFMIGSISKPLTATLLLILVQKGLIKLDNKLEDYLPAFKNKPAAKVTIRQLLSHTSGMPNYDVIKDFFPRISRQSFTREEYINVYKDSTLAFEPGTRYMYSSWGYFTLGYIIEKVTGKSYEQVMKEEIFAPLGMANSGSYLHTKIIPKRASGYDYGLGNYYSADFRDQSNTMGTGDIFTTVEDLFKFHIALTNNTLLNKTLTDEMFTPGRRPARYGYGWFNQNFKYTATDSVKANYHLGSTEGFISFFLRMPETNSMVVILCNSAPTDFFGITKNLINVLHDKKVALKAPVHKSIETFIVNEGATRAVEEYKKMKKDTAHFYVDWLQMYYLSEKLYSLKRYEDARIIAENNAVEFPDRDYVALSLANIYLALNRKADAIQFYKKVLDLNPISEEAKNRLKELVVK
;
A
#
# COMPACT_ATOMS: atom_id res chain seq x y z
N MET A 1 -14.18 57.00 0.80
CA MET A 1 -14.99 55.85 0.29
C MET A 1 -14.11 54.65 -0.10
N ALA A 2 -13.10 54.74 -0.94
CA ALA A 2 -12.27 53.65 -1.43
C ALA A 2 -11.70 52.71 -0.31
N ARG A 3 -11.19 53.23 0.80
CA ARG A 3 -10.60 52.45 1.91
C ARG A 3 -11.60 51.55 2.64
N ARG A 4 -12.86 52.00 2.79
CA ARG A 4 -13.95 51.19 3.39
C ARG A 4 -14.43 50.08 2.45
N THR A 5 -14.49 50.37 1.14
CA THR A 5 -14.86 49.37 0.13
C THR A 5 -13.83 48.27 0.03
N THR A 6 -12.52 48.62 0.07
CA THR A 6 -11.43 47.61 0.09
C THR A 6 -11.46 46.77 1.34
N GLN A 7 -11.72 47.32 2.52
CA GLN A 7 -11.84 46.57 3.77
C GLN A 7 -13.04 45.63 3.76
N LEU A 8 -14.17 46.03 3.20
CA LEU A 8 -15.37 45.20 3.07
C LEU A 8 -15.13 44.04 2.08
N LEU A 9 -14.45 44.29 0.95
CA LEU A 9 -14.08 43.23 0.00
C LEU A 9 -13.12 42.21 0.61
N ILE A 10 -12.11 42.66 1.36
CA ILE A 10 -11.19 41.76 2.05
C ILE A 10 -11.94 40.92 3.12
N PHE A 11 -12.84 41.54 3.86
CA PHE A 11 -13.66 40.86 4.86
C PHE A 11 -14.57 39.78 4.21
N LEU A 12 -15.26 40.11 3.11
CA LEU A 12 -16.09 39.19 2.35
C LEU A 12 -15.29 38.04 1.75
N MET A 13 -14.07 38.31 1.23
CA MET A 13 -13.16 37.24 0.79
C MET A 13 -12.73 36.33 1.93
N LEU A 14 -12.38 36.88 3.09
CA LEU A 14 -12.00 36.06 4.27
C LEU A 14 -13.15 35.22 4.83
N VAL A 15 -14.36 35.75 4.80
CA VAL A 15 -15.57 35.02 5.19
C VAL A 15 -15.87 33.91 4.16
N GLY A 16 -15.78 34.21 2.87
CA GLY A 16 -15.96 33.23 1.79
C GLY A 16 -14.96 32.08 1.87
N VAL A 17 -13.68 32.36 2.10
CA VAL A 17 -12.64 31.34 2.26
C VAL A 17 -12.87 30.47 3.51
N LYS A 18 -13.32 31.06 4.64
CA LYS A 18 -13.63 30.27 5.85
C LYS A 18 -14.83 29.35 5.65
N LEU A 19 -15.90 29.84 5.02
CA LEU A 19 -17.09 29.02 4.73
C LEU A 19 -16.76 27.88 3.77
N PHE A 20 -15.92 28.13 2.77
CA PHE A 20 -15.46 27.15 1.80
C PHE A 20 -14.63 26.03 2.47
N ALA A 21 -13.62 26.39 3.26
CA ALA A 21 -12.79 25.44 3.99
C ALA A 21 -13.58 24.61 5.01
N GLN A 22 -14.59 25.20 5.65
CA GLN A 22 -15.50 24.50 6.56
C GLN A 22 -16.36 23.49 5.83
N ASN A 23 -16.83 23.82 4.63
CA ASN A 23 -17.62 22.91 3.78
C ASN A 23 -16.79 21.72 3.29
N GLN A 24 -15.54 21.93 2.86
CA GLN A 24 -14.64 20.82 2.47
C GLN A 24 -14.35 19.87 3.64
N LYS A 25 -14.04 20.42 4.82
CA LYS A 25 -13.81 19.60 6.02
C LYS A 25 -15.02 18.73 6.37
N GLU A 26 -16.22 19.30 6.28
CA GLU A 26 -17.48 18.57 6.54
C GLU A 26 -17.71 17.47 5.52
N GLN A 27 -17.48 17.72 4.23
CA GLN A 27 -17.58 16.71 3.16
C GLN A 27 -16.56 15.58 3.37
N LEU A 28 -15.30 15.87 3.72
CA LEU A 28 -14.28 14.88 4.05
C LEU A 28 -14.70 14.02 5.25
N SER A 29 -15.24 14.64 6.30
CA SER A 29 -15.73 13.92 7.49
C SER A 29 -16.93 13.01 7.14
N GLN A 30 -17.93 13.49 6.41
CA GLN A 30 -19.08 12.69 5.97
C GLN A 30 -18.65 11.51 5.09
N LEU A 31 -17.69 11.72 4.19
CA LEU A 31 -17.12 10.70 3.33
C LEU A 31 -16.44 9.61 4.17
N MET A 32 -15.53 9.99 5.07
CA MET A 32 -14.77 9.02 5.87
C MET A 32 -15.65 8.29 6.89
N ASN A 33 -16.64 8.97 7.48
CA ASN A 33 -17.66 8.32 8.30
C ASN A 33 -18.46 7.26 7.51
N SER A 34 -18.72 7.51 6.22
CA SER A 34 -19.40 6.53 5.36
C SER A 34 -18.50 5.31 5.07
N TYR A 35 -17.19 5.52 4.81
CA TYR A 35 -16.25 4.42 4.68
C TYR A 35 -16.17 3.56 5.94
N HIS A 36 -16.09 4.20 7.12
CA HIS A 36 -16.08 3.47 8.39
C HIS A 36 -17.37 2.69 8.61
N ARG A 37 -18.53 3.31 8.41
CA ARG A 37 -19.87 2.68 8.56
C ARG A 37 -20.06 1.46 7.66
N TYR A 38 -19.42 1.46 6.48
CA TYR A 38 -19.46 0.31 5.56
C TYR A 38 -18.35 -0.72 5.81
N ASN A 39 -17.63 -0.65 6.94
CA ASN A 39 -16.50 -1.52 7.27
C ASN A 39 -15.40 -1.53 6.20
N MET A 40 -15.17 -0.37 5.58
CA MET A 40 -14.14 -0.18 4.53
C MET A 40 -12.89 0.54 5.04
N PHE A 41 -12.95 1.11 6.27
CA PHE A 41 -11.84 1.84 6.84
C PHE A 41 -11.87 1.84 8.38
N ASP A 42 -10.78 1.37 8.98
CA ASP A 42 -10.42 1.53 10.40
C ASP A 42 -8.96 1.98 10.48
N GLY A 43 -8.70 3.15 11.05
CA GLY A 43 -7.37 3.71 11.11
C GLY A 43 -7.37 5.22 11.27
N ALA A 44 -6.33 5.89 10.78
CA ALA A 44 -6.20 7.35 10.79
C ALA A 44 -5.99 7.88 9.37
N VAL A 45 -6.57 9.04 9.09
CA VAL A 45 -6.46 9.76 7.82
C VAL A 45 -6.06 11.20 8.07
N LEU A 46 -5.21 11.75 7.18
CA LEU A 46 -4.91 13.17 7.14
C LEU A 46 -4.91 13.65 5.70
N VAL A 47 -5.59 14.78 5.47
CA VAL A 47 -5.59 15.50 4.20
C VAL A 47 -5.02 16.89 4.45
N ALA A 48 -4.01 17.24 3.68
CA ALA A 48 -3.45 18.58 3.66
C ALA A 48 -3.60 19.18 2.28
N ASP A 49 -3.87 20.49 2.24
CA ASP A 49 -3.97 21.27 1.03
C ASP A 49 -3.18 22.56 1.15
N HIS A 50 -2.41 22.92 0.10
CA HIS A 50 -1.55 24.10 0.08
C HIS A 50 -0.65 24.21 1.35
N GLY A 51 -0.09 23.07 1.80
CA GLY A 51 0.80 22.99 2.95
C GLY A 51 0.12 23.10 4.32
N LYS A 52 -1.21 23.01 4.38
CA LYS A 52 -1.99 23.11 5.62
C LYS A 52 -2.87 21.89 5.79
N VAL A 53 -2.92 21.35 7.01
CA VAL A 53 -3.86 20.28 7.35
C VAL A 53 -5.27 20.83 7.36
N ILE A 54 -6.13 20.33 6.48
CA ILE A 54 -7.55 20.70 6.39
C ILE A 54 -8.47 19.66 7.03
N TYR A 55 -8.00 18.40 7.11
CA TYR A 55 -8.76 17.33 7.72
C TYR A 55 -7.81 16.32 8.37
N LYS A 56 -8.14 15.86 9.57
CA LYS A 56 -7.44 14.79 10.30
C LYS A 56 -8.42 14.13 11.26
N GLU A 57 -8.63 12.81 11.12
CA GLU A 57 -9.55 12.05 11.94
C GLU A 57 -9.11 10.58 12.04
N ALA A 58 -9.65 9.84 13.03
CA ALA A 58 -9.39 8.42 13.21
C ALA A 58 -10.67 7.65 13.49
N PHE A 59 -10.71 6.38 13.07
CA PHE A 59 -11.90 5.54 13.06
C PHE A 59 -11.56 4.12 13.54
N GLY A 60 -12.55 3.44 14.11
CA GLY A 60 -12.44 2.06 14.55
C GLY A 60 -11.52 1.87 15.77
N LEU A 61 -11.03 0.66 15.94
CA LEU A 61 -10.29 0.25 17.13
C LEU A 61 -8.80 0.02 16.84
N ALA A 62 -7.94 0.63 17.65
CA ALA A 62 -6.49 0.37 17.64
C ALA A 62 -6.17 -1.01 18.25
N ASN A 63 -6.97 -1.44 19.20
CA ASN A 63 -6.89 -2.77 19.77
C ASN A 63 -8.31 -3.29 20.01
N ARG A 64 -8.68 -4.39 19.36
CA ARG A 64 -10.02 -4.96 19.42
C ARG A 64 -10.24 -5.80 20.66
N GLU A 65 -9.21 -6.43 21.17
CA GLU A 65 -9.26 -7.26 22.37
C GLU A 65 -9.62 -6.43 23.61
N TRP A 66 -9.16 -5.18 23.65
CA TRP A 66 -9.37 -4.23 24.74
C TRP A 66 -10.34 -3.10 24.41
N ASN A 67 -10.96 -3.11 23.22
CA ASN A 67 -11.83 -2.04 22.74
C ASN A 67 -11.20 -0.63 22.79
N ILE A 68 -9.90 -0.55 22.52
CA ILE A 68 -9.18 0.73 22.51
C ILE A 68 -9.40 1.41 21.16
N PRO A 69 -9.96 2.64 21.11
CA PRO A 69 -10.20 3.32 19.84
C PRO A 69 -8.90 3.79 19.18
N ASN A 70 -8.90 3.87 17.85
CA ASN A 70 -7.91 4.63 17.11
C ASN A 70 -8.05 6.12 17.42
N THR A 71 -6.91 6.79 17.47
CA THR A 71 -6.80 8.24 17.59
C THR A 71 -5.82 8.77 16.55
N THR A 72 -5.76 10.07 16.32
CA THR A 72 -4.83 10.65 15.34
C THR A 72 -3.36 10.56 15.74
N ASP A 73 -3.08 10.20 16.98
CA ASP A 73 -1.74 9.91 17.51
C ASP A 73 -1.48 8.41 17.72
N THR A 74 -2.40 7.55 17.28
CA THR A 74 -2.16 6.11 17.17
C THR A 74 -1.02 5.86 16.19
N LYS A 75 -0.08 4.99 16.55
CA LYS A 75 1.08 4.60 15.76
C LYS A 75 0.76 3.36 14.96
N PHE A 76 0.90 3.47 13.64
CA PHE A 76 0.66 2.37 12.71
C PHE A 76 1.96 1.89 12.10
N MET A 77 2.08 0.57 11.90
CA MET A 77 3.10 0.04 11.02
C MET A 77 2.79 0.46 9.58
N ILE A 78 3.77 1.04 8.87
CA ILE A 78 3.52 1.62 7.55
C ILE A 78 4.02 0.76 6.39
N GLY A 79 4.55 -0.43 6.69
CA GLY A 79 5.04 -1.34 5.67
C GLY A 79 5.98 -0.63 4.68
N SER A 80 5.76 -0.84 3.40
CA SER A 80 6.65 -0.34 2.35
C SER A 80 6.73 1.19 2.22
N ILE A 81 5.93 1.97 2.94
CA ILE A 81 6.17 3.43 3.07
C ILE A 81 7.49 3.70 3.84
N SER A 82 8.07 2.70 4.49
CA SER A 82 9.44 2.76 5.01
C SER A 82 10.48 3.05 3.92
N LYS A 83 10.26 2.60 2.68
CA LYS A 83 11.20 2.79 1.56
C LYS A 83 11.45 4.25 1.18
N PRO A 84 10.43 5.11 1.06
CA PRO A 84 10.64 6.56 0.97
C PRO A 84 11.58 7.15 2.03
N LEU A 85 11.40 6.74 3.29
CA LEU A 85 12.24 7.20 4.39
C LEU A 85 13.67 6.65 4.28
N THR A 86 13.82 5.36 3.94
CA THR A 86 15.13 4.73 3.70
C THR A 86 15.87 5.39 2.53
N ALA A 87 15.18 5.69 1.44
CA ALA A 87 15.77 6.36 0.28
C ALA A 87 16.22 7.78 0.66
N THR A 88 15.40 8.53 1.41
CA THR A 88 15.77 9.86 1.90
C THR A 88 17.00 9.79 2.80
N LEU A 89 17.03 8.85 3.74
CA LEU A 89 18.17 8.64 4.64
C LEU A 89 19.46 8.33 3.86
N LEU A 90 19.36 7.45 2.87
CA LEU A 90 20.51 7.11 2.03
C LEU A 90 21.00 8.32 1.23
N LEU A 91 20.10 9.13 0.68
CA LEU A 91 20.46 10.35 -0.04
C LEU A 91 21.08 11.42 0.89
N ILE A 92 20.68 11.49 2.16
CA ILE A 92 21.39 12.31 3.17
C ILE A 92 22.85 11.85 3.31
N LEU A 93 23.09 10.54 3.35
CA LEU A 93 24.46 10.02 3.40
C LEU A 93 25.24 10.25 2.10
N VAL A 94 24.56 10.27 0.96
CA VAL A 94 25.14 10.70 -0.33
C VAL A 94 25.55 12.18 -0.27
N GLN A 95 24.67 13.04 0.23
CA GLN A 95 24.95 14.47 0.40
C GLN A 95 26.12 14.73 1.35
N LYS A 96 26.30 13.89 2.35
CA LYS A 96 27.46 13.92 3.28
C LYS A 96 28.73 13.29 2.68
N GLY A 97 28.71 12.77 1.46
CA GLY A 97 29.84 12.13 0.78
C GLY A 97 30.21 10.74 1.31
N LEU A 98 29.39 10.16 2.17
CA LEU A 98 29.62 8.84 2.76
C LEU A 98 29.22 7.69 1.82
N ILE A 99 28.28 7.94 0.92
CA ILE A 99 27.80 6.98 -0.09
C ILE A 99 27.88 7.63 -1.48
N LYS A 100 28.21 6.84 -2.50
CA LYS A 100 28.12 7.25 -3.92
C LYS A 100 27.10 6.39 -4.63
N LEU A 101 26.17 7.02 -5.35
CA LEU A 101 25.06 6.34 -6.02
C LEU A 101 25.52 5.31 -7.07
N ASP A 102 26.63 5.57 -7.73
CA ASP A 102 27.17 4.74 -8.81
C ASP A 102 28.20 3.69 -8.33
N ASN A 103 28.53 3.69 -7.03
CA ASN A 103 29.31 2.61 -6.44
C ASN A 103 28.52 1.31 -6.43
N LYS A 104 29.26 0.21 -6.48
CA LYS A 104 28.72 -1.14 -6.53
C LYS A 104 28.41 -1.67 -5.14
N LEU A 105 27.54 -2.65 -5.09
CA LEU A 105 27.16 -3.33 -3.86
C LEU A 105 28.38 -3.96 -3.16
N GLU A 106 29.28 -4.58 -3.91
CA GLU A 106 30.51 -5.18 -3.38
C GLU A 106 31.47 -4.18 -2.73
N ASP A 107 31.40 -2.88 -3.10
CA ASP A 107 32.24 -1.83 -2.51
C ASP A 107 31.84 -1.54 -1.06
N TYR A 108 30.58 -1.75 -0.69
CA TYR A 108 30.05 -1.52 0.65
C TYR A 108 29.88 -2.81 1.47
N LEU A 109 29.52 -3.91 0.81
CA LEU A 109 29.23 -5.19 1.44
C LEU A 109 30.10 -6.30 0.84
N PRO A 110 31.27 -6.62 1.44
CA PRO A 110 32.18 -7.68 0.95
C PRO A 110 31.50 -9.05 0.82
N ALA A 111 30.41 -9.31 1.56
CA ALA A 111 29.61 -10.53 1.44
C ALA A 111 29.03 -10.77 0.05
N PHE A 112 28.93 -9.71 -0.77
CA PHE A 112 28.46 -9.79 -2.17
C PHE A 112 29.59 -9.93 -3.19
N LYS A 113 30.86 -9.90 -2.77
CA LYS A 113 32.00 -10.10 -3.69
C LYS A 113 31.87 -11.44 -4.41
N ASN A 114 32.00 -11.42 -5.72
CA ASN A 114 31.81 -12.60 -6.61
C ASN A 114 30.39 -13.21 -6.55
N LYS A 115 29.39 -12.47 -6.12
CA LYS A 115 27.97 -12.88 -6.14
C LYS A 115 27.25 -12.27 -7.34
N PRO A 116 26.08 -12.80 -7.76
CA PRO A 116 25.35 -12.27 -8.92
C PRO A 116 25.08 -10.77 -8.82
N ALA A 117 24.77 -10.25 -7.63
CA ALA A 117 24.48 -8.83 -7.41
C ALA A 117 25.72 -7.95 -7.12
N ALA A 118 26.95 -8.48 -7.17
CA ALA A 118 28.19 -7.75 -6.81
C ALA A 118 28.30 -6.37 -7.48
N LYS A 119 28.02 -6.31 -8.78
CA LYS A 119 28.16 -5.11 -9.61
C LYS A 119 26.91 -4.23 -9.69
N VAL A 120 25.84 -4.57 -8.99
CA VAL A 120 24.64 -3.74 -8.87
C VAL A 120 24.99 -2.44 -8.17
N THR A 121 24.55 -1.30 -8.70
CA THR A 121 24.83 0.01 -8.08
C THR A 121 23.75 0.40 -7.05
N ILE A 122 24.10 1.33 -6.15
CA ILE A 122 23.17 1.88 -5.16
C ILE A 122 21.95 2.51 -5.86
N ARG A 123 22.17 3.24 -6.95
CA ARG A 123 21.12 3.82 -7.81
C ARG A 123 20.13 2.77 -8.30
N GLN A 124 20.63 1.62 -8.72
CA GLN A 124 19.80 0.53 -9.22
C GLN A 124 18.99 -0.16 -8.11
N LEU A 125 19.51 -0.24 -6.90
CA LEU A 125 18.76 -0.71 -5.72
C LEU A 125 17.63 0.26 -5.37
N LEU A 126 17.92 1.57 -5.29
CA LEU A 126 16.94 2.62 -4.97
C LEU A 126 15.77 2.67 -5.97
N SER A 127 16.04 2.44 -7.25
CA SER A 127 15.05 2.53 -8.33
C SER A 127 14.40 1.20 -8.72
N HIS A 128 14.69 0.12 -7.98
CA HIS A 128 14.19 -1.23 -8.30
C HIS A 128 14.57 -1.71 -9.72
N THR A 129 15.76 -1.31 -10.21
CA THR A 129 16.30 -1.74 -11.49
C THR A 129 17.51 -2.64 -11.37
N SER A 130 17.77 -3.18 -10.19
CA SER A 130 18.92 -4.04 -9.86
C SER A 130 18.85 -5.44 -10.47
N GLY A 131 17.65 -5.92 -10.80
CA GLY A 131 17.42 -7.33 -11.14
C GLY A 131 17.44 -8.28 -9.95
N MET A 132 17.71 -7.80 -8.73
CA MET A 132 17.60 -8.63 -7.52
C MET A 132 16.16 -9.10 -7.34
N PRO A 133 15.93 -10.42 -7.19
CA PRO A 133 14.59 -10.95 -6.97
C PRO A 133 14.01 -10.48 -5.63
N ASN A 134 12.75 -10.81 -5.41
CA ASN A 134 12.08 -10.58 -4.14
C ASN A 134 11.85 -11.94 -3.44
N TYR A 135 11.32 -11.93 -2.24
CA TYR A 135 11.11 -13.12 -1.40
C TYR A 135 10.15 -14.17 -2.00
N ASP A 136 9.35 -13.81 -3.00
CA ASP A 136 8.44 -14.70 -3.73
C ASP A 136 9.15 -15.83 -4.51
N VAL A 137 10.45 -15.69 -4.79
CA VAL A 137 11.26 -16.78 -5.39
C VAL A 137 11.58 -17.90 -4.38
N ILE A 138 11.37 -17.67 -3.07
CA ILE A 138 11.55 -18.70 -2.06
C ILE A 138 10.19 -19.33 -1.72
N LYS A 139 10.06 -20.61 -2.05
CA LYS A 139 8.88 -21.39 -1.64
C LYS A 139 8.69 -21.32 -0.12
N ASP A 140 7.45 -21.10 0.29
CA ASP A 140 7.07 -21.03 1.72
C ASP A 140 7.79 -19.91 2.50
N PHE A 141 8.18 -18.81 1.84
CA PHE A 141 8.81 -17.68 2.50
C PHE A 141 7.96 -17.15 3.67
N PHE A 142 6.69 -16.84 3.43
CA PHE A 142 5.81 -16.27 4.46
C PHE A 142 5.51 -17.22 5.61
N PRO A 143 5.10 -18.48 5.40
CA PRO A 143 4.79 -19.38 6.52
C PRO A 143 6.01 -19.84 7.32
N ARG A 144 7.24 -19.69 6.78
CA ARG A 144 8.45 -20.21 7.40
C ARG A 144 9.53 -19.17 7.63
N ILE A 145 10.13 -18.64 6.54
CA ILE A 145 11.32 -17.75 6.63
C ILE A 145 10.96 -16.42 7.30
N SER A 146 9.84 -15.82 6.92
CA SER A 146 9.44 -14.52 7.45
C SER A 146 9.14 -14.52 8.96
N ARG A 147 8.95 -15.70 9.54
CA ARG A 147 8.64 -15.87 10.98
C ARG A 147 9.89 -16.11 11.84
N GLN A 148 11.05 -16.24 11.21
CA GLN A 148 12.33 -16.46 11.90
C GLN A 148 13.01 -15.14 12.19
N SER A 149 13.68 -15.08 13.34
CA SER A 149 14.56 -13.96 13.66
C SER A 149 15.93 -14.16 13.01
N PHE A 150 16.50 -13.10 12.47
CA PHE A 150 17.78 -13.10 11.78
C PHE A 150 18.66 -11.95 12.27
N THR A 151 19.96 -12.20 12.39
CA THR A 151 20.96 -11.12 12.29
C THR A 151 20.96 -10.55 10.86
N ARG A 152 21.58 -9.41 10.65
CA ARG A 152 21.70 -8.80 9.30
C ARG A 152 22.42 -9.71 8.31
N GLU A 153 23.53 -10.29 8.75
CA GLU A 153 24.35 -11.23 7.98
C GLU A 153 23.58 -12.51 7.62
N GLU A 154 22.88 -13.10 8.57
CA GLU A 154 22.05 -14.29 8.32
C GLU A 154 20.98 -14.00 7.29
N TYR A 155 20.27 -12.86 7.39
CA TYR A 155 19.23 -12.53 6.42
C TYR A 155 19.79 -12.23 5.02
N ILE A 156 20.96 -11.55 4.92
CA ILE A 156 21.67 -11.39 3.64
C ILE A 156 22.02 -12.75 3.04
N ASN A 157 22.43 -13.73 3.85
CA ASN A 157 22.76 -15.09 3.40
C ASN A 157 21.57 -15.83 2.80
N VAL A 158 20.33 -15.44 3.13
CA VAL A 158 19.10 -16.03 2.54
C VAL A 158 19.02 -15.76 1.03
N TYR A 159 19.55 -14.63 0.55
CA TYR A 159 19.33 -14.20 -0.83
C TYR A 159 20.56 -13.71 -1.61
N LYS A 160 21.74 -13.55 -0.98
CA LYS A 160 22.95 -13.03 -1.66
C LYS A 160 23.39 -13.83 -2.89
N ASP A 161 23.06 -15.11 -2.93
CA ASP A 161 23.40 -16.05 -4.01
C ASP A 161 22.30 -16.16 -5.09
N SER A 162 21.20 -15.41 -4.93
CA SER A 162 20.08 -15.43 -5.89
C SER A 162 20.52 -14.86 -7.24
N THR A 163 20.15 -15.56 -8.31
CA THR A 163 20.37 -15.10 -9.69
C THR A 163 19.57 -13.83 -9.96
N LEU A 164 20.17 -12.88 -10.65
CA LEU A 164 19.46 -11.69 -11.09
C LEU A 164 18.41 -12.06 -12.15
N ALA A 165 17.22 -11.51 -12.05
CA ALA A 165 16.12 -11.75 -12.99
C ALA A 165 16.37 -11.11 -14.36
N PHE A 166 17.28 -10.13 -14.45
CA PHE A 166 17.68 -9.42 -15.67
C PHE A 166 18.96 -8.62 -15.44
N GLU A 167 19.58 -8.17 -16.52
CA GLU A 167 20.74 -7.29 -16.49
C GLU A 167 20.43 -5.98 -15.76
N PRO A 168 21.20 -5.59 -14.72
CA PRO A 168 20.99 -4.40 -13.95
C PRO A 168 20.82 -3.13 -14.80
N GLY A 169 19.80 -2.33 -14.46
CA GLY A 169 19.47 -1.10 -15.18
C GLY A 169 18.55 -1.29 -16.39
N THR A 170 18.26 -2.51 -16.86
CA THR A 170 17.49 -2.74 -18.09
C THR A 170 15.96 -2.77 -17.89
N ARG A 171 15.49 -3.28 -16.77
CA ARG A 171 14.07 -3.42 -16.45
C ARG A 171 13.76 -2.96 -15.02
N TYR A 172 12.48 -2.89 -14.70
CA TYR A 172 11.98 -2.65 -13.35
C TYR A 172 11.45 -3.96 -12.75
N MET A 173 11.85 -4.23 -11.50
CA MET A 173 11.27 -5.28 -10.67
C MET A 173 11.39 -4.90 -9.20
N TYR A 174 10.26 -4.75 -8.54
CA TYR A 174 10.21 -4.41 -7.12
C TYR A 174 10.91 -5.46 -6.26
N SER A 175 11.85 -5.03 -5.41
CA SER A 175 12.61 -5.92 -4.54
C SER A 175 12.73 -5.33 -3.13
N SER A 176 12.11 -5.99 -2.15
CA SER A 176 12.30 -5.65 -0.74
C SER A 176 13.73 -5.99 -0.28
N TRP A 177 14.34 -7.06 -0.80
CA TRP A 177 15.72 -7.38 -0.49
C TRP A 177 16.70 -6.28 -0.91
N GLY A 178 16.42 -5.59 -2.03
CA GLY A 178 17.21 -4.42 -2.42
C GLY A 178 17.21 -3.34 -1.35
N TYR A 179 16.05 -3.03 -0.79
CA TYR A 179 15.93 -2.01 0.27
C TYR A 179 16.45 -2.48 1.63
N PHE A 180 16.30 -3.75 1.98
CA PHE A 180 16.99 -4.31 3.15
C PHE A 180 18.51 -4.15 3.03
N THR A 181 19.04 -4.44 1.85
CA THR A 181 20.48 -4.28 1.54
C THR A 181 20.90 -2.81 1.68
N LEU A 182 20.09 -1.85 1.22
CA LEU A 182 20.36 -0.41 1.45
C LEU A 182 20.37 -0.06 2.94
N GLY A 183 19.43 -0.58 3.72
CA GLY A 183 19.43 -0.42 5.18
C GLY A 183 20.71 -0.96 5.84
N TYR A 184 21.19 -2.11 5.38
CA TYR A 184 22.42 -2.70 5.89
C TYR A 184 23.68 -1.91 5.46
N ILE A 185 23.69 -1.35 4.25
CA ILE A 185 24.78 -0.42 3.82
C ILE A 185 24.81 0.79 4.73
N ILE A 186 23.67 1.37 5.09
CA ILE A 186 23.59 2.49 6.05
C ILE A 186 24.27 2.11 7.38
N GLU A 187 23.98 0.93 7.94
CA GLU A 187 24.63 0.46 9.16
C GLU A 187 26.15 0.31 8.99
N LYS A 188 26.61 -0.27 7.89
CA LYS A 188 28.05 -0.50 7.64
C LYS A 188 28.84 0.79 7.45
N VAL A 189 28.27 1.76 6.75
CA VAL A 189 28.93 3.04 6.45
C VAL A 189 28.97 3.97 7.66
N THR A 190 27.94 3.92 8.50
CA THR A 190 27.83 4.81 9.66
C THR A 190 28.37 4.22 10.94
N GLY A 191 28.51 2.89 11.02
CA GLY A 191 28.85 2.18 12.26
C GLY A 191 27.76 2.21 13.33
N LYS A 192 26.56 2.72 12.99
CA LYS A 192 25.40 2.83 13.87
C LYS A 192 24.26 1.92 13.38
N SER A 193 23.32 1.59 14.27
CA SER A 193 22.12 0.86 13.83
C SER A 193 21.26 1.74 12.89
N TYR A 194 20.57 1.11 11.94
CA TYR A 194 19.64 1.76 11.02
C TYR A 194 18.63 2.65 11.76
N GLU A 195 18.08 2.13 12.86
CA GLU A 195 17.14 2.88 13.70
C GLU A 195 17.78 4.16 14.27
N GLN A 196 19.02 4.07 14.76
CA GLN A 196 19.72 5.22 15.34
C GLN A 196 19.97 6.28 14.26
N VAL A 197 20.44 5.89 13.07
CA VAL A 197 20.71 6.84 11.97
C VAL A 197 19.39 7.46 11.49
N MET A 198 18.32 6.67 11.35
CA MET A 198 16.99 7.17 10.97
C MET A 198 16.47 8.20 11.99
N LYS A 199 16.65 7.94 13.28
CA LYS A 199 16.28 8.86 14.35
C LYS A 199 17.08 10.15 14.28
N GLU A 200 18.39 10.08 14.14
CA GLU A 200 19.31 11.24 14.14
C GLU A 200 19.14 12.11 12.89
N GLU A 201 18.94 11.51 11.73
CA GLU A 201 18.97 12.21 10.45
C GLU A 201 17.60 12.63 9.92
N ILE A 202 16.51 11.96 10.36
CA ILE A 202 15.15 12.23 9.87
C ILE A 202 14.21 12.55 11.01
N PHE A 203 14.02 11.64 11.97
CA PHE A 203 12.93 11.81 12.93
C PHE A 203 13.14 12.97 13.88
N ALA A 204 14.33 13.09 14.48
CA ALA A 204 14.61 14.16 15.42
C ALA A 204 14.67 15.55 14.76
N PRO A 205 15.34 15.74 13.61
CA PRO A 205 15.36 17.04 12.92
C PRO A 205 13.97 17.54 12.49
N LEU A 206 13.06 16.62 12.16
CA LEU A 206 11.69 16.95 11.76
C LEU A 206 10.69 16.98 12.92
N GLY A 207 11.11 16.68 14.15
CA GLY A 207 10.19 16.55 15.28
C GLY A 207 9.18 15.42 15.12
N MET A 208 9.53 14.33 14.42
CA MET A 208 8.71 13.13 14.23
C MET A 208 8.79 12.22 15.47
N ALA A 209 8.32 12.74 16.62
CA ALA A 209 8.48 12.09 17.91
C ALA A 209 7.67 10.79 18.09
N ASN A 210 6.72 10.53 17.19
CA ASN A 210 5.87 9.33 17.19
C ASN A 210 6.28 8.30 16.14
N SER A 211 7.49 8.43 15.59
CA SER A 211 8.03 7.55 14.56
C SER A 211 9.24 6.77 15.06
N GLY A 212 9.43 5.57 14.55
CA GLY A 212 10.57 4.72 14.89
C GLY A 212 10.62 3.44 14.07
N SER A 213 11.70 2.67 14.24
CA SER A 213 11.81 1.32 13.70
C SER A 213 11.28 0.31 14.72
N TYR A 214 10.39 -0.56 14.30
CA TYR A 214 9.74 -1.55 15.16
C TYR A 214 10.55 -2.85 15.23
N LEU A 215 10.82 -3.26 16.45
CA LEU A 215 11.22 -4.63 16.78
C LEU A 215 10.20 -5.18 17.77
N HIS A 216 9.78 -6.43 17.60
CA HIS A 216 8.76 -7.04 18.47
C HIS A 216 9.18 -7.15 19.96
N THR A 217 10.46 -6.98 20.25
CA THR A 217 10.99 -6.89 21.63
C THR A 217 10.75 -5.52 22.29
N LYS A 218 10.26 -4.50 21.54
CA LYS A 218 10.04 -3.15 22.06
C LYS A 218 8.58 -2.91 22.38
N ILE A 219 8.32 -2.33 23.54
CA ILE A 219 7.01 -1.78 23.89
C ILE A 219 6.89 -0.39 23.26
N ILE A 220 5.94 -0.24 22.34
CA ILE A 220 5.65 1.03 21.67
C ILE A 220 4.30 1.56 22.18
N PRO A 221 4.30 2.59 23.03
CA PRO A 221 3.04 3.16 23.52
C PRO A 221 2.14 3.64 22.37
N LYS A 222 0.84 3.40 22.49
CA LYS A 222 -0.19 3.77 21.49
C LYS A 222 0.00 3.13 20.12
N ARG A 223 0.69 2.00 20.00
CA ARG A 223 0.77 1.24 18.75
C ARG A 223 -0.51 0.43 18.56
N ALA A 224 -1.10 0.53 17.37
CA ALA A 224 -2.22 -0.32 16.99
C ALA A 224 -1.78 -1.79 16.86
N SER A 225 -2.72 -2.72 17.07
CA SER A 225 -2.61 -4.11 16.60
C SER A 225 -3.11 -4.20 15.16
N GLY A 226 -2.49 -5.06 14.35
CA GLY A 226 -2.92 -5.31 12.98
C GLY A 226 -3.95 -6.43 12.93
N TYR A 227 -4.97 -6.26 12.10
CA TYR A 227 -6.05 -7.23 11.92
C TYR A 227 -6.28 -7.50 10.43
N ASP A 228 -6.58 -8.75 10.12
CA ASP A 228 -7.20 -9.11 8.86
C ASP A 228 -8.73 -9.06 9.00
N TYR A 229 -9.40 -8.56 7.98
CA TYR A 229 -10.86 -8.52 7.93
C TYR A 229 -11.37 -9.41 6.80
N GLY A 230 -12.45 -10.12 7.05
CA GLY A 230 -13.14 -10.87 6.00
C GLY A 230 -14.41 -11.51 6.51
N LEU A 231 -15.43 -11.51 5.67
CA LEU A 231 -16.75 -12.08 5.96
C LEU A 231 -17.38 -11.53 7.26
N GLY A 232 -17.31 -10.21 7.45
CA GLY A 232 -17.89 -9.56 8.62
C GLY A 232 -17.10 -9.71 9.92
N ASN A 233 -15.97 -10.43 9.93
CA ASN A 233 -15.18 -10.69 11.12
C ASN A 233 -13.76 -10.15 11.01
N TYR A 234 -13.16 -9.87 12.18
CA TYR A 234 -11.75 -9.53 12.31
C TYR A 234 -10.97 -10.72 12.85
N TYR A 235 -9.77 -10.90 12.34
CA TYR A 235 -8.82 -11.94 12.74
C TYR A 235 -7.50 -11.27 13.10
N SER A 236 -6.76 -11.81 14.08
CA SER A 236 -5.39 -11.38 14.30
C SER A 236 -4.56 -11.66 13.04
N ALA A 237 -3.79 -10.67 12.60
CA ALA A 237 -2.91 -10.83 11.47
C ALA A 237 -1.80 -11.86 11.75
N ASP A 238 -1.32 -12.51 10.70
CA ASP A 238 -0.20 -13.45 10.79
C ASP A 238 1.06 -12.78 11.34
N PHE A 239 1.81 -13.52 12.14
CA PHE A 239 3.07 -13.04 12.69
C PHE A 239 4.18 -13.01 11.64
N ARG A 240 4.95 -11.91 11.63
CA ARG A 240 6.21 -11.77 10.91
C ARG A 240 7.28 -11.22 11.84
N ASP A 241 8.48 -11.78 11.79
CA ASP A 241 9.60 -11.23 12.53
C ASP A 241 10.15 -9.97 11.85
N GLN A 242 10.22 -8.87 12.59
CA GLN A 242 10.61 -7.57 12.01
C GLN A 242 12.12 -7.44 11.74
N SER A 243 12.95 -8.40 12.19
CA SER A 243 14.39 -8.43 11.86
C SER A 243 14.65 -8.56 10.36
N ASN A 244 13.68 -9.11 9.60
CA ASN A 244 13.75 -9.28 8.15
C ASN A 244 13.06 -8.17 7.34
N THR A 245 12.64 -7.07 7.99
CA THR A 245 11.93 -5.96 7.32
C THR A 245 12.66 -4.61 7.40
N MET A 246 13.85 -4.57 7.98
CA MET A 246 14.64 -3.34 8.12
C MET A 246 14.78 -2.57 6.80
N GLY A 247 14.44 -1.28 6.84
CA GLY A 247 14.49 -0.40 5.68
C GLY A 247 13.43 -0.67 4.60
N THR A 248 12.63 -1.71 4.75
CA THR A 248 11.63 -2.12 3.76
C THR A 248 10.20 -1.98 4.27
N GLY A 249 9.99 -2.12 5.59
CA GLY A 249 8.65 -2.21 6.16
C GLY A 249 8.59 -2.11 7.69
N ASP A 250 9.71 -1.84 8.35
CA ASP A 250 9.86 -1.87 9.80
C ASP A 250 9.45 -0.59 10.54
N ILE A 251 9.09 0.48 9.81
CA ILE A 251 8.77 1.76 10.45
C ILE A 251 7.32 1.80 10.93
N PHE A 252 7.15 2.31 12.15
CA PHE A 252 5.87 2.79 12.66
C PHE A 252 5.86 4.32 12.71
N THR A 253 4.69 4.93 12.51
CA THR A 253 4.54 6.39 12.53
C THR A 253 3.07 6.79 12.73
N THR A 254 2.80 8.10 12.73
CA THR A 254 1.47 8.71 12.73
C THR A 254 1.22 9.49 11.43
N VAL A 255 -0.05 9.80 11.14
CA VAL A 255 -0.41 10.64 9.99
C VAL A 255 0.21 12.04 10.07
N GLU A 256 0.40 12.57 11.29
CA GLU A 256 0.99 13.89 11.51
C GLU A 256 2.51 13.90 11.29
N ASP A 257 3.21 12.88 11.72
CA ASP A 257 4.66 12.78 11.46
C ASP A 257 4.94 12.61 9.96
N LEU A 258 4.09 11.88 9.21
CA LEU A 258 4.20 11.84 7.74
C LEU A 258 3.89 13.19 7.08
N PHE A 259 3.03 14.02 7.67
CA PHE A 259 2.83 15.40 7.20
C PHE A 259 4.10 16.24 7.39
N LYS A 260 4.79 16.12 8.54
CA LYS A 260 6.09 16.80 8.75
C LYS A 260 7.13 16.35 7.70
N PHE A 261 7.19 15.06 7.42
CA PHE A 261 8.05 14.51 6.36
C PHE A 261 7.69 15.05 4.97
N HIS A 262 6.38 15.15 4.63
CA HIS A 262 5.93 15.77 3.39
C HIS A 262 6.40 17.22 3.26
N ILE A 263 6.23 18.05 4.29
CA ILE A 263 6.66 19.45 4.29
C ILE A 263 8.18 19.56 4.15
N ALA A 264 8.94 18.71 4.83
CA ALA A 264 10.40 18.69 4.73
C ALA A 264 10.90 18.38 3.31
N LEU A 265 10.27 17.41 2.63
CA LEU A 265 10.59 17.08 1.24
C LEU A 265 10.19 18.21 0.27
N THR A 266 9.08 18.89 0.52
CA THR A 266 8.63 20.02 -0.30
C THR A 266 9.57 21.23 -0.18
N ASN A 267 10.06 21.49 1.02
CA ASN A 267 10.92 22.62 1.33
C ASN A 267 12.42 22.34 1.15
N ASN A 268 12.79 21.12 0.71
CA ASN A 268 14.18 20.66 0.61
C ASN A 268 14.95 20.80 1.94
N THR A 269 14.31 20.53 3.08
CA THR A 269 14.91 20.70 4.41
C THR A 269 15.98 19.63 4.70
N LEU A 270 15.75 18.39 4.23
CA LEU A 270 16.64 17.25 4.47
C LEU A 270 17.66 17.07 3.35
N LEU A 271 17.28 17.33 2.13
CA LEU A 271 18.08 17.15 0.92
C LEU A 271 18.20 18.47 0.18
N ASN A 272 19.33 18.67 -0.50
CA ASN A 272 19.42 19.75 -1.47
C ASN A 272 18.49 19.50 -2.67
N LYS A 273 18.20 20.55 -3.42
CA LYS A 273 17.28 20.49 -4.56
C LYS A 273 17.69 19.45 -5.61
N THR A 274 18.96 19.32 -5.92
CA THR A 274 19.47 18.37 -6.92
C THR A 274 19.11 16.94 -6.55
N LEU A 275 19.38 16.51 -5.31
CA LEU A 275 19.05 15.15 -4.84
C LEU A 275 17.54 14.95 -4.69
N THR A 276 16.79 16.00 -4.30
CA THR A 276 15.33 15.93 -4.26
C THR A 276 14.75 15.74 -5.66
N ASP A 277 15.21 16.49 -6.65
CA ASP A 277 14.77 16.35 -8.05
C ASP A 277 15.13 14.96 -8.59
N GLU A 278 16.31 14.45 -8.27
CA GLU A 278 16.73 13.11 -8.67
C GLU A 278 15.86 12.02 -8.02
N MET A 279 15.52 12.15 -6.74
CA MET A 279 14.62 11.24 -6.02
C MET A 279 13.27 11.11 -6.74
N PHE A 280 12.72 12.23 -7.21
CA PHE A 280 11.41 12.27 -7.85
C PHE A 280 11.46 12.18 -9.38
N THR A 281 12.64 11.94 -9.97
CA THR A 281 12.75 11.66 -11.40
C THR A 281 12.06 10.33 -11.71
N PRO A 282 11.08 10.31 -12.65
CA PRO A 282 10.39 9.08 -13.00
C PRO A 282 11.35 8.06 -13.60
N GLY A 283 11.42 6.89 -12.97
CA GLY A 283 12.21 5.78 -13.45
C GLY A 283 11.60 5.07 -14.67
N ARG A 284 12.02 3.84 -14.93
CA ARG A 284 11.59 3.04 -16.08
C ARG A 284 10.09 2.75 -16.07
N ARG A 285 9.49 2.70 -17.27
CA ARG A 285 8.11 2.23 -17.45
C ARG A 285 8.01 0.70 -17.21
N PRO A 286 6.85 0.19 -16.77
CA PRO A 286 5.59 0.93 -16.56
C PRO A 286 5.51 1.66 -15.22
N ALA A 287 6.32 1.27 -14.20
CA ALA A 287 6.15 1.72 -12.81
C ALA A 287 6.53 3.19 -12.56
N ARG A 288 7.45 3.75 -13.36
CA ARG A 288 7.99 5.10 -13.15
C ARG A 288 8.48 5.34 -11.70
N TYR A 289 9.11 4.32 -11.13
CA TYR A 289 9.62 4.35 -9.76
C TYR A 289 10.95 5.10 -9.72
N GLY A 290 11.02 6.16 -8.92
CA GLY A 290 12.25 6.90 -8.64
C GLY A 290 12.98 6.28 -7.43
N TYR A 291 13.47 7.11 -6.49
CA TYR A 291 14.10 6.60 -5.29
C TYR A 291 13.09 6.55 -4.14
N GLY A 292 12.48 5.39 -3.94
CA GLY A 292 11.48 5.18 -2.89
C GLY A 292 10.06 5.61 -3.24
N TRP A 293 9.78 6.10 -4.45
CA TRP A 293 8.50 6.68 -4.83
C TRP A 293 8.04 6.26 -6.22
N PHE A 294 6.74 5.99 -6.36
CA PHE A 294 6.08 6.01 -7.66
C PHE A 294 5.85 7.45 -8.08
N ASN A 295 6.40 7.86 -9.22
CA ASN A 295 6.39 9.25 -9.72
C ASN A 295 5.58 9.32 -11.01
N GLN A 296 4.26 9.43 -10.90
CA GLN A 296 3.35 9.40 -12.05
C GLN A 296 2.04 10.12 -11.75
N ASN A 297 1.29 10.41 -12.81
CA ASN A 297 -0.04 10.96 -12.64
C ASN A 297 -0.96 9.96 -11.93
N PHE A 298 -1.62 10.42 -10.88
CA PHE A 298 -2.63 9.68 -10.16
C PHE A 298 -4.02 10.07 -10.67
N LYS A 299 -4.69 9.14 -11.35
CA LYS A 299 -6.05 9.36 -11.86
C LYS A 299 -7.04 9.26 -10.71
N TYR A 300 -7.82 10.32 -10.48
CA TYR A 300 -8.88 10.34 -9.45
C TYR A 300 -10.29 10.35 -10.06
N THR A 301 -10.42 10.64 -11.38
CA THR A 301 -11.62 10.38 -12.18
C THR A 301 -11.24 9.64 -13.46
N ALA A 302 -12.19 9.38 -14.35
CA ALA A 302 -11.92 8.80 -15.67
C ALA A 302 -11.03 9.72 -16.52
N THR A 303 -11.19 11.05 -16.40
CA THR A 303 -10.53 12.07 -17.21
C THR A 303 -9.44 12.82 -16.46
N ASP A 304 -9.60 13.03 -15.15
CA ASP A 304 -8.74 13.92 -14.38
C ASP A 304 -7.67 13.19 -13.61
N SER A 305 -6.51 13.79 -13.53
CA SER A 305 -5.36 13.31 -12.78
C SER A 305 -4.55 14.43 -12.17
N VAL A 306 -3.81 14.13 -11.13
CA VAL A 306 -2.81 15.03 -10.50
C VAL A 306 -1.42 14.41 -10.63
N LYS A 307 -0.38 15.23 -10.78
CA LYS A 307 0.99 14.77 -10.61
C LYS A 307 1.18 14.35 -9.17
N ALA A 308 1.68 13.14 -8.97
CA ALA A 308 1.82 12.57 -7.64
C ALA A 308 3.15 11.84 -7.46
N ASN A 309 3.66 11.94 -6.23
CA ASN A 309 4.65 11.03 -5.69
C ASN A 309 3.95 10.21 -4.60
N TYR A 310 3.87 8.91 -4.74
CA TYR A 310 3.16 8.10 -3.76
C TYR A 310 3.86 6.78 -3.47
N HIS A 311 3.56 6.22 -2.33
CA HIS A 311 3.89 4.84 -1.99
C HIS A 311 2.75 4.19 -1.20
N LEU A 312 2.58 2.89 -1.42
CA LEU A 312 1.68 2.04 -0.66
C LEU A 312 2.49 1.19 0.33
N GLY A 313 1.88 0.80 1.42
CA GLY A 313 2.46 -0.12 2.37
C GLY A 313 1.46 -1.19 2.79
N SER A 314 1.96 -2.40 2.94
CA SER A 314 1.21 -3.53 3.49
C SER A 314 2.14 -4.34 4.37
N THR A 315 1.69 -4.67 5.55
CA THR A 315 2.34 -5.56 6.49
C THR A 315 1.28 -6.09 7.46
N GLU A 316 1.47 -7.18 8.07
CA GLU A 316 0.65 -7.91 9.06
C GLU A 316 -0.59 -7.15 9.55
N GLY A 317 -1.68 -7.19 8.77
CA GLY A 317 -2.95 -6.52 9.10
C GLY A 317 -2.98 -4.98 8.96
N PHE A 318 -1.88 -4.38 8.50
CA PHE A 318 -1.81 -2.94 8.21
C PHE A 318 -1.76 -2.67 6.72
N ILE A 319 -2.54 -1.67 6.31
CA ILE A 319 -2.49 -1.08 4.97
C ILE A 319 -2.25 0.41 5.12
N SER A 320 -1.35 0.95 4.33
CA SER A 320 -1.03 2.37 4.35
C SER A 320 -0.88 2.92 2.93
N PHE A 321 -1.25 4.17 2.76
CA PHE A 321 -1.08 4.88 1.51
C PHE A 321 -0.66 6.32 1.79
N PHE A 322 0.40 6.75 1.12
CA PHE A 322 0.95 8.09 1.25
C PHE A 322 1.12 8.71 -0.14
N LEU A 323 0.30 9.71 -0.44
CA LEU A 323 0.31 10.41 -1.72
C LEU A 323 0.59 11.88 -1.49
N ARG A 324 1.56 12.41 -2.24
CA ARG A 324 1.94 13.82 -2.30
C ARG A 324 1.58 14.37 -3.67
N MET A 325 1.02 15.57 -3.70
CA MET A 325 0.74 16.39 -4.90
C MET A 325 1.66 17.61 -4.85
N PRO A 326 2.87 17.52 -5.43
CA PRO A 326 3.90 18.55 -5.24
C PRO A 326 3.52 19.91 -5.84
N GLU A 327 2.72 19.95 -6.91
CA GLU A 327 2.35 21.20 -7.60
C GLU A 327 1.48 22.10 -6.71
N THR A 328 0.66 21.51 -5.86
CA THR A 328 -0.22 22.25 -4.93
C THR A 328 0.25 22.19 -3.49
N ASN A 329 1.39 21.53 -3.22
CA ASN A 329 1.83 21.23 -1.86
C ASN A 329 0.72 20.58 -1.02
N SER A 330 0.02 19.63 -1.63
CA SER A 330 -1.11 18.91 -1.01
C SER A 330 -0.74 17.45 -0.76
N MET A 331 -1.45 16.79 0.16
CA MET A 331 -1.13 15.45 0.59
C MET A 331 -2.38 14.70 1.07
N VAL A 332 -2.43 13.41 0.78
CA VAL A 332 -3.35 12.45 1.41
C VAL A 332 -2.53 11.33 2.05
N VAL A 333 -2.76 11.06 3.32
CA VAL A 333 -2.22 9.88 4.00
C VAL A 333 -3.32 9.10 4.67
N ILE A 334 -3.27 7.78 4.50
CA ILE A 334 -4.19 6.80 5.06
C ILE A 334 -3.35 5.75 5.75
N LEU A 335 -3.57 5.56 7.07
CA LEU A 335 -2.95 4.51 7.87
C LEU A 335 -4.05 3.65 8.46
N CYS A 336 -4.10 2.39 8.10
CA CYS A 336 -5.17 1.47 8.46
C CYS A 336 -4.60 0.25 9.17
N ASN A 337 -5.27 -0.22 10.22
CA ASN A 337 -4.90 -1.42 10.95
C ASN A 337 -5.89 -2.57 10.75
N SER A 338 -6.62 -2.54 9.65
CA SER A 338 -7.45 -3.66 9.17
C SER A 338 -7.28 -3.83 7.66
N ALA A 339 -6.88 -5.02 7.23
CA ALA A 339 -6.70 -5.35 5.82
C ALA A 339 -7.75 -6.39 5.38
N PRO A 340 -8.20 -6.34 4.13
CA PRO A 340 -7.86 -5.39 3.08
C PRO A 340 -8.67 -4.07 3.16
N THR A 341 -8.05 -2.97 2.71
CA THR A 341 -8.68 -1.65 2.60
C THR A 341 -8.49 -1.10 1.19
N ASP A 342 -9.54 -0.56 0.58
CA ASP A 342 -9.48 0.11 -0.74
C ASP A 342 -8.90 1.53 -0.62
N PHE A 343 -7.60 1.61 -0.34
CA PHE A 343 -6.90 2.89 -0.22
C PHE A 343 -6.89 3.71 -1.52
N PHE A 344 -6.94 3.07 -2.71
CA PHE A 344 -7.03 3.80 -3.97
C PHE A 344 -8.38 4.49 -4.13
N GLY A 345 -9.50 3.80 -3.86
CA GLY A 345 -10.83 4.38 -3.92
C GLY A 345 -11.02 5.48 -2.89
N ILE A 346 -10.57 5.27 -1.65
CA ILE A 346 -10.60 6.30 -0.60
C ILE A 346 -9.81 7.54 -1.06
N THR A 347 -8.56 7.37 -1.52
CA THR A 347 -7.72 8.49 -1.95
C THR A 347 -8.33 9.24 -3.13
N LYS A 348 -8.85 8.55 -4.14
CA LYS A 348 -9.56 9.18 -5.26
C LYS A 348 -10.71 10.07 -4.79
N ASN A 349 -11.51 9.58 -3.87
CA ASN A 349 -12.65 10.31 -3.35
C ASN A 349 -12.23 11.50 -2.50
N LEU A 350 -11.17 11.37 -1.69
CA LEU A 350 -10.59 12.50 -0.94
C LEU A 350 -10.05 13.59 -1.89
N ILE A 351 -9.36 13.20 -2.97
CA ILE A 351 -8.89 14.15 -4.00
C ILE A 351 -10.05 14.79 -4.74
N ASN A 352 -11.13 14.05 -5.04
CA ASN A 352 -12.33 14.63 -5.65
C ASN A 352 -12.90 15.76 -4.78
N VAL A 353 -12.98 15.56 -3.46
CA VAL A 353 -13.43 16.62 -2.53
C VAL A 353 -12.48 17.83 -2.54
N LEU A 354 -11.14 17.61 -2.61
CA LEU A 354 -10.16 18.68 -2.73
C LEU A 354 -10.36 19.52 -4.00
N HIS A 355 -10.88 18.91 -5.06
CA HIS A 355 -11.20 19.57 -6.33
C HIS A 355 -12.68 19.93 -6.46
N ASP A 356 -13.38 20.15 -5.34
CA ASP A 356 -14.78 20.59 -5.25
C ASP A 356 -15.80 19.70 -5.97
N LYS A 357 -15.44 18.44 -6.17
CA LYS A 357 -16.36 17.46 -6.75
C LYS A 357 -17.20 16.83 -5.66
N LYS A 358 -18.50 16.78 -5.86
CA LYS A 358 -19.40 16.07 -4.96
C LYS A 358 -19.12 14.57 -5.01
N VAL A 359 -18.86 14.00 -3.87
CA VAL A 359 -18.67 12.56 -3.69
C VAL A 359 -19.78 12.05 -2.79
N ALA A 360 -20.64 11.19 -3.34
CA ALA A 360 -21.62 10.41 -2.59
C ALA A 360 -21.16 8.95 -2.59
N LEU A 361 -20.69 8.48 -1.43
CA LEU A 361 -20.28 7.08 -1.31
C LEU A 361 -21.55 6.21 -1.20
N LYS A 362 -21.73 5.32 -2.18
CA LYS A 362 -22.75 4.28 -2.15
C LYS A 362 -22.24 3.08 -1.36
N ALA A 363 -23.16 2.29 -0.80
CA ALA A 363 -22.78 1.07 -0.11
C ALA A 363 -22.23 0.04 -1.12
N PRO A 364 -21.06 -0.59 -0.84
CA PRO A 364 -20.52 -1.64 -1.70
C PRO A 364 -21.34 -2.93 -1.51
N VAL A 365 -21.84 -3.48 -2.61
CA VAL A 365 -22.67 -4.69 -2.56
C VAL A 365 -21.91 -5.85 -1.93
N HIS A 366 -20.62 -6.04 -2.25
CA HIS A 366 -19.80 -7.13 -1.69
C HIS A 366 -19.75 -7.10 -0.16
N LYS A 367 -19.62 -5.92 0.47
CA LYS A 367 -19.67 -5.78 1.94
C LYS A 367 -21.06 -6.03 2.51
N SER A 368 -22.09 -5.54 1.80
CA SER A 368 -23.47 -5.69 2.26
C SER A 368 -23.95 -7.14 2.24
N ILE A 369 -23.41 -7.99 1.34
CA ILE A 369 -23.78 -9.40 1.26
C ILE A 369 -22.95 -10.33 2.18
N GLU A 370 -21.83 -9.87 2.76
CA GLU A 370 -20.99 -10.69 3.64
C GLU A 370 -21.79 -11.29 4.81
N THR A 371 -22.67 -10.51 5.43
CA THR A 371 -23.53 -10.96 6.53
C THR A 371 -24.47 -12.09 6.11
N PHE A 372 -25.02 -12.02 4.91
CA PHE A 372 -25.85 -13.10 4.36
C PHE A 372 -25.03 -14.36 4.10
N ILE A 373 -23.82 -14.24 3.56
CA ILE A 373 -22.92 -15.39 3.35
C ILE A 373 -22.64 -16.12 4.67
N VAL A 374 -22.43 -15.37 5.75
CA VAL A 374 -22.09 -15.93 7.06
C VAL A 374 -23.29 -16.60 7.69
N ASN A 375 -24.46 -15.97 7.67
CA ASN A 375 -25.65 -16.41 8.41
C ASN A 375 -26.55 -17.36 7.62
N GLU A 376 -26.63 -17.21 6.29
CA GLU A 376 -27.63 -17.86 5.45
C GLU A 376 -27.05 -18.57 4.21
N GLY A 377 -25.73 -18.43 3.99
CA GLY A 377 -25.01 -19.02 2.85
C GLY A 377 -24.99 -18.16 1.59
N ALA A 378 -24.13 -18.55 0.64
CA ALA A 378 -23.86 -17.76 -0.57
C ALA A 378 -25.04 -17.70 -1.52
N THR A 379 -25.93 -18.70 -1.55
CA THR A 379 -27.14 -18.67 -2.40
C THR A 379 -28.04 -17.49 -2.00
N ARG A 380 -28.29 -17.33 -0.71
CA ARG A 380 -29.08 -16.21 -0.19
C ARG A 380 -28.40 -14.87 -0.44
N ALA A 381 -27.08 -14.82 -0.27
CA ALA A 381 -26.30 -13.62 -0.55
C ALA A 381 -26.41 -13.17 -2.02
N VAL A 382 -26.41 -14.11 -2.98
CA VAL A 382 -26.61 -13.80 -4.41
C VAL A 382 -28.05 -13.30 -4.72
N GLU A 383 -29.05 -13.79 -4.00
CA GLU A 383 -30.41 -13.25 -4.12
C GLU A 383 -30.46 -11.78 -3.68
N GLU A 384 -29.85 -11.45 -2.54
CA GLU A 384 -29.75 -10.08 -2.05
C GLU A 384 -28.86 -9.20 -2.96
N TYR A 385 -27.75 -9.75 -3.47
CA TYR A 385 -26.93 -9.09 -4.50
C TYR A 385 -27.79 -8.62 -5.68
N LYS A 386 -28.65 -9.50 -6.23
CA LYS A 386 -29.52 -9.18 -7.37
C LYS A 386 -30.53 -8.06 -7.08
N LYS A 387 -30.94 -7.92 -5.81
CA LYS A 387 -31.83 -6.81 -5.37
C LYS A 387 -31.01 -5.51 -5.24
N MET A 388 -29.91 -5.54 -4.50
CA MET A 388 -29.06 -4.38 -4.25
C MET A 388 -28.49 -3.80 -5.54
N LYS A 389 -28.06 -4.64 -6.49
CA LYS A 389 -27.56 -4.23 -7.80
C LYS A 389 -28.54 -3.37 -8.60
N LYS A 390 -29.85 -3.58 -8.43
CA LYS A 390 -30.90 -2.79 -9.10
C LYS A 390 -31.07 -1.40 -8.48
N ASP A 391 -30.73 -1.26 -7.21
CA ASP A 391 -30.77 0.01 -6.48
C ASP A 391 -29.45 0.78 -6.63
N THR A 392 -29.22 1.28 -7.83
CA THR A 392 -28.02 2.03 -8.18
C THR A 392 -27.93 3.39 -7.49
N ALA A 393 -28.98 3.85 -6.79
CA ALA A 393 -28.96 5.08 -6.00
C ALA A 393 -28.16 4.87 -4.70
N HIS A 394 -28.31 3.72 -4.04
CA HIS A 394 -27.71 3.43 -2.73
C HIS A 394 -26.52 2.48 -2.80
N PHE A 395 -26.41 1.65 -3.84
CA PHE A 395 -25.41 0.61 -3.96
C PHE A 395 -24.55 0.74 -5.22
N TYR A 396 -23.32 0.19 -5.15
CA TYR A 396 -22.48 -0.04 -6.33
C TYR A 396 -21.90 -1.45 -6.32
N VAL A 397 -21.64 -1.97 -7.52
CA VAL A 397 -21.00 -3.26 -7.74
C VAL A 397 -19.59 -3.03 -8.27
N ASP A 398 -18.64 -3.73 -7.69
CA ASP A 398 -17.25 -3.77 -8.15
C ASP A 398 -16.85 -5.23 -8.36
N TRP A 399 -16.52 -5.59 -9.61
CA TRP A 399 -16.15 -6.95 -9.99
C TRP A 399 -14.89 -7.45 -9.27
N LEU A 400 -13.92 -6.55 -9.03
CA LEU A 400 -12.66 -6.89 -8.37
C LEU A 400 -12.89 -7.20 -6.89
N GLN A 401 -13.77 -6.46 -6.24
CA GLN A 401 -14.13 -6.72 -4.84
C GLN A 401 -14.96 -8.02 -4.71
N MET A 402 -15.83 -8.32 -5.67
CA MET A 402 -16.56 -9.60 -5.74
C MET A 402 -15.58 -10.76 -5.98
N TYR A 403 -14.55 -10.57 -6.82
CA TYR A 403 -13.46 -11.52 -7.00
C TYR A 403 -12.71 -11.77 -5.68
N TYR A 404 -12.29 -10.73 -4.96
CA TYR A 404 -11.62 -10.89 -3.66
C TYR A 404 -12.49 -11.58 -2.61
N LEU A 405 -13.81 -11.36 -2.64
CA LEU A 405 -14.75 -12.07 -1.78
C LEU A 405 -14.77 -13.57 -2.08
N SER A 406 -14.78 -13.97 -3.36
CA SER A 406 -14.71 -15.39 -3.75
C SER A 406 -13.36 -16.03 -3.38
N GLU A 407 -12.23 -15.32 -3.57
CA GLU A 407 -10.90 -15.77 -3.17
C GLU A 407 -10.79 -15.95 -1.64
N LYS A 408 -11.40 -15.04 -0.86
CA LYS A 408 -11.46 -15.16 0.59
C LYS A 408 -12.21 -16.41 1.03
N LEU A 409 -13.36 -16.67 0.42
CA LEU A 409 -14.14 -17.90 0.67
C LEU A 409 -13.36 -19.15 0.30
N TYR A 410 -12.65 -19.11 -0.84
CA TYR A 410 -11.77 -20.20 -1.28
C TYR A 410 -10.64 -20.47 -0.27
N SER A 411 -9.97 -19.42 0.20
CA SER A 411 -8.89 -19.53 1.20
C SER A 411 -9.37 -20.12 2.54
N LEU A 412 -10.64 -19.85 2.89
CA LEU A 412 -11.31 -20.42 4.07
C LEU A 412 -11.87 -21.85 3.82
N LYS A 413 -11.57 -22.46 2.66
CA LYS A 413 -12.07 -23.77 2.23
C LYS A 413 -13.60 -23.88 2.13
N ARG A 414 -14.30 -22.74 2.05
CA ARG A 414 -15.75 -22.66 1.79
C ARG A 414 -15.98 -22.72 0.28
N TYR A 415 -15.57 -23.82 -0.35
CA TYR A 415 -15.48 -23.94 -1.82
C TYR A 415 -16.81 -23.80 -2.53
N GLU A 416 -17.92 -24.30 -1.97
CA GLU A 416 -19.26 -24.15 -2.57
C GLU A 416 -19.75 -22.70 -2.50
N ASP A 417 -19.56 -22.02 -1.38
CA ASP A 417 -19.88 -20.59 -1.29
C ASP A 417 -19.01 -19.76 -2.26
N ALA A 418 -17.72 -20.08 -2.34
CA ALA A 418 -16.79 -19.42 -3.28
C ALA A 418 -17.27 -19.61 -4.72
N ARG A 419 -17.71 -20.82 -5.09
CA ARG A 419 -18.24 -21.13 -6.42
C ARG A 419 -19.46 -20.28 -6.75
N ILE A 420 -20.44 -20.24 -5.85
CA ILE A 420 -21.69 -19.46 -6.06
C ILE A 420 -21.39 -17.99 -6.29
N ILE A 421 -20.50 -17.39 -5.48
CA ILE A 421 -20.11 -15.98 -5.64
C ILE A 421 -19.30 -15.76 -6.93
N ALA A 422 -18.36 -16.65 -7.25
CA ALA A 422 -17.51 -16.54 -8.45
C ALA A 422 -18.33 -16.76 -9.73
N GLU A 423 -19.29 -17.71 -9.75
CA GLU A 423 -20.21 -17.91 -10.88
C GLU A 423 -21.05 -16.66 -11.14
N ASN A 424 -21.62 -16.07 -10.08
CA ASN A 424 -22.36 -14.81 -10.21
C ASN A 424 -21.48 -13.69 -10.77
N ASN A 425 -20.24 -13.57 -10.30
CA ASN A 425 -19.28 -12.57 -10.79
C ASN A 425 -18.90 -12.83 -12.26
N ALA A 426 -18.70 -14.09 -12.66
CA ALA A 426 -18.36 -14.47 -14.04
C ALA A 426 -19.52 -14.25 -15.05
N VAL A 427 -20.76 -14.33 -14.60
CA VAL A 427 -21.95 -14.00 -15.39
C VAL A 427 -22.05 -12.49 -15.61
N GLU A 428 -21.79 -11.71 -14.56
CA GLU A 428 -21.89 -10.24 -14.61
C GLU A 428 -20.72 -9.59 -15.37
N PHE A 429 -19.51 -10.18 -15.29
CA PHE A 429 -18.26 -9.65 -15.84
C PHE A 429 -17.53 -10.74 -16.62
N PRO A 430 -18.08 -11.19 -17.75
CA PRO A 430 -17.57 -12.35 -18.49
C PRO A 430 -16.23 -12.12 -19.21
N ASP A 431 -15.78 -10.88 -19.31
CA ASP A 431 -14.56 -10.43 -19.97
C ASP A 431 -13.33 -10.33 -19.04
N ARG A 432 -13.45 -10.79 -17.78
CA ARG A 432 -12.38 -10.73 -16.79
C ARG A 432 -11.67 -12.08 -16.66
N ASP A 433 -10.41 -12.13 -17.11
CA ASP A 433 -9.58 -13.33 -17.04
C ASP A 433 -9.33 -13.82 -15.61
N TYR A 434 -9.10 -12.89 -14.66
CA TYR A 434 -8.94 -13.22 -13.23
C TYR A 434 -10.19 -13.87 -12.62
N VAL A 435 -11.38 -13.42 -13.01
CA VAL A 435 -12.65 -14.03 -12.54
C VAL A 435 -12.80 -15.43 -13.10
N ALA A 436 -12.47 -15.63 -14.37
CA ALA A 436 -12.48 -16.94 -14.99
C ALA A 436 -11.44 -17.89 -14.38
N LEU A 437 -10.24 -17.39 -14.06
CA LEU A 437 -9.18 -18.16 -13.43
C LEU A 437 -9.55 -18.60 -12.01
N SER A 438 -10.08 -17.69 -11.21
CA SER A 438 -10.58 -17.99 -9.86
C SER A 438 -11.63 -19.11 -9.90
N LEU A 439 -12.60 -19.00 -10.80
CA LEU A 439 -13.65 -20.00 -10.92
C LEU A 439 -13.12 -21.35 -11.39
N ALA A 440 -12.12 -21.39 -12.29
CA ALA A 440 -11.43 -22.61 -12.70
C ALA A 440 -10.73 -23.30 -11.52
N ASN A 441 -10.02 -22.55 -10.69
CA ASN A 441 -9.35 -23.04 -9.50
C ASN A 441 -10.35 -23.55 -8.46
N ILE A 442 -11.47 -22.88 -8.27
CA ILE A 442 -12.56 -23.31 -7.36
C ILE A 442 -13.18 -24.63 -7.83
N TYR A 443 -13.49 -24.77 -9.13
CA TYR A 443 -14.01 -26.02 -9.68
C TYR A 443 -13.01 -27.19 -9.50
N LEU A 444 -11.72 -26.90 -9.66
CA LEU A 444 -10.67 -27.91 -9.43
C LEU A 444 -10.66 -28.36 -7.97
N ALA A 445 -10.77 -27.45 -7.01
CA ALA A 445 -10.85 -27.76 -5.59
C ALA A 445 -12.10 -28.58 -5.22
N LEU A 446 -13.17 -28.42 -5.98
CA LEU A 446 -14.41 -29.20 -5.87
C LEU A 446 -14.40 -30.54 -6.66
N ASN A 447 -13.25 -30.96 -7.23
CA ASN A 447 -13.11 -32.12 -8.13
C ASN A 447 -13.98 -32.06 -9.41
N ARG A 448 -14.47 -30.88 -9.80
CA ARG A 448 -15.26 -30.65 -11.00
C ARG A 448 -14.35 -30.40 -12.19
N LYS A 449 -13.57 -31.41 -12.61
CA LYS A 449 -12.50 -31.30 -13.62
C LYS A 449 -12.99 -30.79 -14.98
N ALA A 450 -14.16 -31.22 -15.44
CA ALA A 450 -14.71 -30.79 -16.75
C ALA A 450 -14.95 -29.25 -16.77
N ASP A 451 -15.58 -28.74 -15.69
CA ASP A 451 -15.86 -27.31 -15.55
C ASP A 451 -14.56 -26.52 -15.41
N ALA A 452 -13.59 -27.02 -14.63
CA ALA A 452 -12.28 -26.39 -14.49
C ALA A 452 -11.57 -26.25 -15.86
N ILE A 453 -11.55 -27.32 -16.68
CA ILE A 453 -10.97 -27.30 -18.04
C ILE A 453 -11.67 -26.24 -18.91
N GLN A 454 -12.99 -26.18 -18.86
CA GLN A 454 -13.75 -25.18 -19.63
C GLN A 454 -13.32 -23.75 -19.25
N PHE A 455 -13.23 -23.46 -17.97
CA PHE A 455 -12.86 -22.13 -17.50
C PHE A 455 -11.37 -21.80 -17.70
N TYR A 456 -10.44 -22.74 -17.59
CA TYR A 456 -9.04 -22.50 -17.97
C TYR A 456 -8.90 -22.20 -19.48
N LYS A 457 -9.68 -22.84 -20.35
CA LYS A 457 -9.74 -22.47 -21.79
C LYS A 457 -10.25 -21.04 -21.95
N LYS A 458 -11.34 -20.67 -21.26
CA LYS A 458 -11.84 -19.28 -21.26
C LYS A 458 -10.79 -18.28 -20.79
N VAL A 459 -9.95 -18.62 -19.78
CA VAL A 459 -8.82 -17.77 -19.39
C VAL A 459 -7.87 -17.54 -20.57
N LEU A 460 -7.54 -18.58 -21.34
CA LEU A 460 -6.63 -18.43 -22.49
C LEU A 460 -7.25 -17.68 -23.67
N ASP A 461 -8.58 -17.74 -23.84
CA ASP A 461 -9.29 -16.91 -24.81
C ASP A 461 -9.20 -15.43 -24.45
N LEU A 462 -9.27 -15.09 -23.15
CA LEU A 462 -9.18 -13.72 -22.64
C LEU A 462 -7.73 -13.24 -22.49
N ASN A 463 -6.83 -14.13 -22.09
CA ASN A 463 -5.42 -13.86 -21.82
C ASN A 463 -4.53 -15.03 -22.31
N PRO A 464 -4.15 -15.03 -23.62
CA PRO A 464 -3.38 -16.11 -24.24
C PRO A 464 -2.00 -16.38 -23.62
N ILE A 465 -1.47 -15.45 -22.83
CA ILE A 465 -0.16 -15.57 -22.18
C ILE A 465 -0.23 -16.10 -20.73
N SER A 466 -1.42 -16.45 -20.22
CA SER A 466 -1.57 -16.99 -18.86
C SER A 466 -0.85 -18.34 -18.71
N GLU A 467 0.31 -18.30 -18.05
CA GLU A 467 1.12 -19.52 -17.81
C GLU A 467 0.43 -20.47 -16.83
N GLU A 468 -0.28 -19.93 -15.82
CA GLU A 468 -1.05 -20.75 -14.88
C GLU A 468 -2.10 -21.59 -15.60
N ALA A 469 -2.93 -20.97 -16.44
CA ALA A 469 -3.98 -21.68 -17.18
C ALA A 469 -3.38 -22.74 -18.14
N LYS A 470 -2.25 -22.43 -18.82
CA LYS A 470 -1.54 -23.39 -19.68
C LYS A 470 -1.06 -24.61 -18.89
N ASN A 471 -0.41 -24.38 -17.75
CA ASN A 471 0.15 -25.45 -16.95
C ASN A 471 -0.96 -26.34 -16.36
N ARG A 472 -2.03 -25.74 -15.83
CA ARG A 472 -3.19 -26.48 -15.29
C ARG A 472 -3.90 -27.31 -16.35
N LEU A 473 -4.08 -26.78 -17.58
CA LEU A 473 -4.65 -27.56 -18.67
C LEU A 473 -3.79 -28.76 -19.06
N LYS A 474 -2.46 -28.61 -19.13
CA LYS A 474 -1.55 -29.72 -19.37
C LYS A 474 -1.71 -30.82 -18.30
N GLU A 475 -1.75 -30.44 -17.02
CA GLU A 475 -1.92 -31.39 -15.89
C GLU A 475 -3.26 -32.14 -15.97
N LEU A 476 -4.34 -31.49 -16.43
CA LEU A 476 -5.70 -32.03 -16.42
C LEU A 476 -6.04 -32.85 -17.67
N VAL A 477 -5.41 -32.57 -18.82
CA VAL A 477 -5.73 -33.22 -20.12
C VAL A 477 -4.80 -34.43 -20.38
N VAL A 478 -3.60 -34.48 -19.75
CA VAL A 478 -2.64 -35.59 -19.91
C VAL A 478 -2.96 -36.81 -19.01
N LYS A 479 -3.95 -36.74 -18.17
CA LYS A 479 -4.48 -37.86 -17.37
C LYS A 479 -5.89 -38.25 -17.84
#